data_61f7cf2c3648b33e5dbad6ca8e4232ae
#
_entry.id   61f7cf2c3648b33e5dbad6ca8e4232ae
#
_cell.length_a   1.000
_cell.length_b   1.000
_cell.length_c   1.000
_cell.angle_alpha   90.00
_cell.angle_beta   90.00
_cell.angle_gamma   90.00
#
_symmetry.space_group_name_H-M   'P 1'
#
loop_
_entity.id
_entity.type
_entity.pdbx_description
1 polymer ?
#
loop_
_entity_poly.entity_id
_entity_poly.type
_entity_poly.pdbx_seq_one_letter_code
_entity_poly.pdbx_strand_id
1 'polypeptide(L)'
;MLLKEQCILGIEGSGFSVSIGLMDQGVPKGNLFLNTGAPGSESLLSGIDQLLRMLNVQKDALDGVCVTLGPGSFTSLRICLSTAEALGLGLNIPVYGIDSLGLIAASVPFYASTIKVIQNAYKGEFYSASYDTSRGKAVSLSDLSLIKPDLFYEQLKKG
;
A
#
# COMPACT_ATOMS: atom_id res chain seq x y z
N MET A 1 -20.13 1.80 5.41
CA MET A 1 -20.03 3.17 4.82
C MET A 1 -19.10 3.10 3.64
N LEU A 2 -19.56 3.45 2.48
CA LEU A 2 -18.82 3.20 1.23
C LEU A 2 -17.84 4.35 1.01
N LEU A 3 -16.53 4.06 0.94
CA LEU A 3 -15.46 5.00 0.55
C LEU A 3 -15.65 5.61 -0.87
N LYS A 4 -16.77 5.29 -1.53
CA LYS A 4 -17.05 5.68 -2.94
C LYS A 4 -17.32 7.17 -3.14
N GLU A 5 -17.62 7.91 -2.08
CA GLU A 5 -17.93 9.35 -2.16
C GLU A 5 -16.88 10.21 -1.42
N GLN A 6 -15.69 9.65 -1.18
CA GLN A 6 -14.66 10.28 -0.35
C GLN A 6 -13.41 10.56 -1.18
N CYS A 7 -12.72 11.65 -0.80
CA CYS A 7 -11.40 12.00 -1.28
C CYS A 7 -10.34 11.38 -0.36
N ILE A 8 -9.66 10.33 -0.82
CA ILE A 8 -8.74 9.52 -0.03
C ILE A 8 -7.31 9.65 -0.56
N LEU A 9 -6.40 10.02 0.33
CA LEU A 9 -4.97 9.98 0.08
C LEU A 9 -4.45 8.59 0.42
N GLY A 10 -3.78 7.92 -0.52
CA GLY A 10 -3.09 6.64 -0.31
C GLY A 10 -1.59 6.83 -0.19
N ILE A 11 -0.95 6.17 0.78
CA ILE A 11 0.50 6.17 0.99
C ILE A 11 0.97 4.72 1.05
N GLU A 12 1.80 4.31 0.10
CA GLU A 12 2.39 2.98 0.03
C GLU A 12 3.90 3.09 0.26
N GLY A 13 4.43 2.38 1.26
CA GLY A 13 5.84 2.42 1.64
C GLY A 13 6.41 1.07 2.03
N SER A 14 5.81 -0.03 1.57
CA SER A 14 6.30 -1.38 1.91
C SER A 14 7.56 -1.79 1.15
N GLY A 15 7.82 -1.16 -0.01
CA GLY A 15 8.97 -1.41 -0.89
C GLY A 15 10.18 -0.52 -0.62
N PHE A 16 11.05 -0.42 -1.64
CA PHE A 16 12.23 0.48 -1.64
C PHE A 16 11.88 1.93 -1.99
N SER A 17 10.73 2.13 -2.56
CA SER A 17 10.20 3.42 -2.99
C SER A 17 8.88 3.68 -2.29
N VAL A 18 8.47 4.93 -2.25
CA VAL A 18 7.16 5.32 -1.73
C VAL A 18 6.27 5.76 -2.88
N SER A 19 5.03 5.27 -2.89
CA SER A 19 4.00 5.75 -3.80
C SER A 19 2.95 6.53 -3.03
N ILE A 20 2.48 7.62 -3.64
CA ILE A 20 1.40 8.46 -3.12
C ILE A 20 0.33 8.51 -4.20
N GLY A 21 -0.92 8.27 -3.84
CA GLY A 21 -2.03 8.31 -4.78
C GLY A 21 -3.22 9.06 -4.20
N LEU A 22 -4.03 9.65 -5.07
CA LEU A 22 -5.30 10.27 -4.69
C LEU A 22 -6.45 9.59 -5.43
N MET A 23 -7.44 9.22 -4.66
CA MET A 23 -8.73 8.73 -5.16
C MET A 23 -9.82 9.70 -4.69
N ASP A 24 -10.69 10.11 -5.61
CA ASP A 24 -11.83 10.97 -5.31
C ASP A 24 -13.09 10.37 -5.90
N GLN A 25 -14.10 10.18 -5.08
CA GLN A 25 -15.37 9.55 -5.43
C GLN A 25 -15.22 8.18 -6.10
N GLY A 26 -14.26 7.38 -5.63
CA GLY A 26 -13.95 6.06 -6.17
C GLY A 26 -13.18 6.07 -7.49
N VAL A 27 -12.77 7.25 -7.98
CA VAL A 27 -11.99 7.41 -9.22
C VAL A 27 -10.55 7.79 -8.88
N PRO A 28 -9.53 7.04 -9.35
CA PRO A 28 -8.14 7.46 -9.24
C PRO A 28 -7.91 8.78 -10.00
N LYS A 29 -7.40 9.79 -9.31
CA LYS A 29 -7.10 11.13 -9.89
C LYS A 29 -5.66 11.26 -10.32
N GLY A 30 -4.73 10.63 -9.62
CA GLY A 30 -3.32 10.68 -9.93
C GLY A 30 -2.47 9.95 -8.90
N ASN A 31 -1.22 9.73 -9.26
CA ASN A 31 -0.22 9.16 -8.36
C ASN A 31 1.14 9.80 -8.59
N LEU A 32 1.98 9.73 -7.57
CA LEU A 32 3.38 10.15 -7.59
C LEU A 32 4.23 9.02 -7.00
N PHE A 33 5.33 8.71 -7.69
CA PHE A 33 6.27 7.69 -7.27
C PHE A 33 7.59 8.35 -6.83
N LEU A 34 7.97 8.14 -5.58
CA LEU A 34 9.18 8.70 -4.99
C LEU A 34 10.26 7.63 -4.88
N ASN A 35 11.23 7.68 -5.77
CA ASN A 35 12.39 6.78 -5.76
C ASN A 35 13.62 7.56 -5.27
N THR A 36 13.71 7.81 -3.98
CA THR A 36 14.77 8.65 -3.37
C THR A 36 15.90 7.83 -2.73
N GLY A 37 15.89 6.50 -2.90
CA GLY A 37 16.87 5.58 -2.30
C GLY A 37 16.67 5.36 -0.78
N ALA A 38 16.17 6.34 -0.07
CA ALA A 38 15.67 6.28 1.30
C ALA A 38 14.71 7.46 1.48
N PRO A 39 13.40 7.25 1.53
CA PRO A 39 12.45 8.33 1.70
C PRO A 39 12.64 8.94 3.11
N GLY A 40 13.04 10.21 3.15
CA GLY A 40 12.92 11.02 4.35
C GLY A 40 11.48 11.52 4.50
N SER A 41 11.05 11.83 5.72
CA SER A 41 9.73 12.42 5.96
C SER A 41 9.49 13.71 5.18
N GLU A 42 10.52 14.50 4.96
CA GLU A 42 10.45 15.75 4.18
C GLU A 42 10.11 15.51 2.71
N SER A 43 10.70 14.48 2.07
CA SER A 43 10.41 14.13 0.68
C SER A 43 8.99 13.61 0.52
N LEU A 44 8.48 12.85 1.49
CA LEU A 44 7.11 12.34 1.48
C LEU A 44 6.08 13.48 1.60
N LEU A 45 6.25 14.39 2.57
CA LEU A 45 5.37 15.53 2.73
C LEU A 45 5.39 16.47 1.52
N SER A 46 6.58 16.74 0.97
CA SER A 46 6.74 17.53 -0.25
C SER A 46 6.05 16.87 -1.45
N GLY A 47 6.15 15.54 -1.58
CA GLY A 47 5.47 14.77 -2.62
C GLY A 47 3.94 14.82 -2.49
N ILE A 48 3.40 14.72 -1.27
CA ILE A 48 1.97 14.87 -1.00
C ILE A 48 1.49 16.27 -1.42
N ASP A 49 2.20 17.30 -1.00
CA ASP A 49 1.90 18.70 -1.38
C ASP A 49 1.92 18.87 -2.91
N GLN A 50 2.93 18.35 -3.57
CA GLN A 50 3.06 18.40 -5.03
C GLN A 50 1.89 17.72 -5.73
N LEU A 51 1.53 16.50 -5.30
CA LEU A 51 0.41 15.75 -5.87
C LEU A 51 -0.91 16.52 -5.73
N LEU A 52 -1.20 17.02 -4.54
CA LEU A 52 -2.43 17.77 -4.28
C LEU A 52 -2.51 19.06 -5.12
N ARG A 53 -1.41 19.80 -5.24
CA ARG A 53 -1.32 20.98 -6.11
C ARG A 53 -1.54 20.64 -7.60
N MET A 54 -0.90 19.57 -8.09
CA MET A 54 -1.06 19.14 -9.49
C MET A 54 -2.49 18.76 -9.81
N LEU A 55 -3.22 18.21 -8.85
CA LEU A 55 -4.61 17.81 -8.98
C LEU A 55 -5.60 18.91 -8.61
N ASN A 56 -5.11 20.09 -8.20
CA ASN A 56 -5.92 21.22 -7.72
C ASN A 56 -6.86 20.85 -6.56
N VAL A 57 -6.37 20.00 -5.64
CA VAL A 57 -7.08 19.55 -4.45
C VAL A 57 -6.50 20.24 -3.21
N GLN A 58 -7.37 20.82 -2.39
CA GLN A 58 -6.99 21.42 -1.11
C GLN A 58 -6.85 20.32 -0.04
N LYS A 59 -5.97 20.51 0.96
CA LYS A 59 -5.74 19.53 2.03
C LYS A 59 -6.99 19.25 2.86
N ASP A 60 -7.80 20.27 3.09
CA ASP A 60 -9.06 20.19 3.83
C ASP A 60 -10.20 19.50 3.06
N ALA A 61 -10.00 19.22 1.78
CA ALA A 61 -10.89 18.37 0.99
C ALA A 61 -10.63 16.86 1.17
N LEU A 62 -9.58 16.49 1.89
CA LEU A 62 -9.31 15.09 2.19
C LEU A 62 -10.26 14.56 3.27
N ASP A 63 -10.89 13.42 3.00
CA ASP A 63 -11.80 12.73 3.93
C ASP A 63 -11.10 11.59 4.69
N GLY A 64 -9.91 11.20 4.29
CA GLY A 64 -9.14 10.14 4.96
C GLY A 64 -7.78 9.88 4.32
N VAL A 65 -6.95 9.15 5.08
CA VAL A 65 -5.65 8.67 4.63
C VAL A 65 -5.61 7.15 4.73
N CYS A 66 -5.21 6.48 3.65
CA CYS A 66 -4.89 5.05 3.65
C CYS A 66 -3.37 4.87 3.67
N VAL A 67 -2.86 3.96 4.50
CA VAL A 67 -1.41 3.69 4.58
C VAL A 67 -1.14 2.20 4.71
N THR A 68 -0.07 1.71 4.06
CA THR A 68 0.36 0.33 4.21
C THR A 68 0.97 0.09 5.59
N LEU A 69 0.52 -1.00 6.24
CA LEU A 69 1.00 -1.43 7.56
C LEU A 69 2.17 -2.43 7.48
N GLY A 70 2.45 -2.94 6.29
CA GLY A 70 3.41 -4.01 6.07
C GLY A 70 2.73 -5.35 5.72
N PRO A 71 3.55 -6.40 5.56
CA PRO A 71 4.99 -6.43 5.76
C PRO A 71 5.77 -5.61 4.72
N GLY A 72 7.06 -5.32 5.02
CA GLY A 72 7.91 -4.58 4.08
C GLY A 72 9.10 -3.88 4.74
N SER A 73 9.60 -2.84 4.07
CA SER A 73 10.70 -2.01 4.56
C SER A 73 10.35 -1.32 5.87
N PHE A 74 10.98 -1.72 6.96
CA PHE A 74 10.70 -1.21 8.30
C PHE A 74 10.83 0.32 8.40
N THR A 75 11.90 0.88 7.83
CA THR A 75 12.15 2.32 7.86
C THR A 75 11.10 3.09 7.06
N SER A 76 10.80 2.64 5.85
CA SER A 76 9.82 3.31 4.98
C SER A 76 8.42 3.23 5.57
N LEU A 77 8.00 2.06 6.07
CA LEU A 77 6.69 1.88 6.71
C LEU A 77 6.50 2.81 7.91
N ARG A 78 7.53 2.97 8.75
CA ARG A 78 7.45 3.88 9.91
C ARG A 78 7.29 5.34 9.48
N ILE A 79 8.03 5.77 8.47
CA ILE A 79 7.92 7.14 7.94
C ILE A 79 6.52 7.36 7.36
N CYS A 80 6.02 6.43 6.56
CA CYS A 80 4.69 6.52 5.94
C CYS A 80 3.59 6.53 7.01
N LEU A 81 3.67 5.64 8.00
CA LEU A 81 2.68 5.55 9.08
C LEU A 81 2.67 6.81 9.93
N SER A 82 3.85 7.29 10.38
CA SER A 82 3.93 8.52 11.17
C SER A 82 3.43 9.75 10.39
N THR A 83 3.67 9.80 9.08
CA THR A 83 3.15 10.88 8.21
C THR A 83 1.64 10.78 8.08
N ALA A 84 1.09 9.58 7.86
CA ALA A 84 -0.35 9.37 7.78
C ALA A 84 -1.07 9.74 9.09
N GLU A 85 -0.51 9.34 10.24
CA GLU A 85 -1.04 9.67 11.56
C GLU A 85 -1.00 11.19 11.82
N ALA A 86 0.11 11.86 11.47
CA ALA A 86 0.24 13.30 11.61
C ALA A 86 -0.78 14.05 10.74
N LEU A 87 -1.02 13.60 9.49
CA LEU A 87 -2.05 14.16 8.62
C LEU A 87 -3.45 13.92 9.18
N GLY A 88 -3.75 12.68 9.62
CA GLY A 88 -5.03 12.33 10.22
C GLY A 88 -5.36 13.19 11.43
N LEU A 89 -4.37 13.38 12.32
CA LEU A 89 -4.51 14.22 13.50
C LEU A 89 -4.66 15.71 13.13
N GLY A 90 -3.79 16.20 12.23
CA GLY A 90 -3.77 17.62 11.85
C GLY A 90 -5.01 18.06 11.08
N LEU A 91 -5.61 17.19 10.29
CA LEU A 91 -6.81 17.45 9.49
C LEU A 91 -8.09 16.93 10.15
N ASN A 92 -7.98 16.23 11.28
CA ASN A 92 -9.09 15.60 11.99
C ASN A 92 -9.87 14.60 11.09
N ILE A 93 -9.15 13.77 10.33
CA ILE A 93 -9.68 12.77 9.40
C ILE A 93 -9.20 11.38 9.78
N PRO A 94 -9.94 10.30 9.45
CA PRO A 94 -9.55 8.94 9.78
C PRO A 94 -8.31 8.48 9.00
N VAL A 95 -7.51 7.61 9.65
CA VAL A 95 -6.41 6.89 9.03
C VAL A 95 -6.77 5.41 8.95
N TYR A 96 -6.64 4.83 7.76
CA TYR A 96 -6.93 3.43 7.47
C TYR A 96 -5.66 2.65 7.18
N GLY A 97 -5.44 1.56 7.91
CA GLY A 97 -4.33 0.64 7.65
C GLY A 97 -4.67 -0.41 6.60
N ILE A 98 -3.75 -0.68 5.69
CA ILE A 98 -3.92 -1.68 4.62
C ILE A 98 -2.76 -2.68 4.67
N ASP A 99 -3.08 -3.97 4.56
CA ASP A 99 -2.08 -5.04 4.37
C ASP A 99 -1.35 -4.87 3.04
N SER A 100 -0.01 -4.87 3.09
CA SER A 100 0.82 -4.66 1.90
C SER A 100 0.71 -5.79 0.88
N LEU A 101 0.66 -7.05 1.32
CA LEU A 101 0.52 -8.19 0.40
C LEU A 101 -0.88 -8.23 -0.22
N GLY A 102 -1.91 -7.88 0.54
CA GLY A 102 -3.27 -7.73 0.05
C GLY A 102 -3.41 -6.62 -1.00
N LEU A 103 -2.70 -5.51 -0.82
CA LEU A 103 -2.63 -4.44 -1.82
C LEU A 103 -1.98 -4.91 -3.13
N ILE A 104 -0.88 -5.68 -3.03
CA ILE A 104 -0.23 -6.29 -4.20
C ILE A 104 -1.19 -7.26 -4.89
N ALA A 105 -1.87 -8.13 -4.14
CA ALA A 105 -2.86 -9.05 -4.70
C ALA A 105 -4.00 -8.31 -5.42
N ALA A 106 -4.48 -7.22 -4.85
CA ALA A 106 -5.56 -6.41 -5.43
C ALA A 106 -5.13 -5.65 -6.70
N SER A 107 -3.83 -5.45 -6.92
CA SER A 107 -3.30 -4.78 -8.12
C SER A 107 -3.21 -5.69 -9.35
N VAL A 108 -3.34 -7.00 -9.18
CA VAL A 108 -3.28 -7.97 -10.29
C VAL A 108 -4.65 -8.07 -10.97
N PRO A 109 -4.73 -7.94 -12.31
CA PRO A 109 -6.01 -8.07 -13.03
C PRO A 109 -6.64 -9.46 -12.84
N PHE A 110 -7.96 -9.53 -12.89
CA PHE A 110 -8.86 -10.64 -12.56
C PHE A 110 -8.70 -11.93 -13.40
N TYR A 111 -7.51 -12.52 -13.51
CA TYR A 111 -7.30 -13.73 -14.30
C TYR A 111 -7.18 -15.00 -13.46
N ALA A 112 -6.94 -14.89 -12.17
CA ALA A 112 -6.74 -16.04 -11.30
C ALA A 112 -7.74 -16.05 -10.15
N SER A 113 -8.22 -17.21 -9.78
CA SER A 113 -9.03 -17.40 -8.59
C SER A 113 -8.19 -17.28 -7.31
N THR A 114 -6.93 -17.72 -7.38
CA THR A 114 -5.99 -17.66 -6.24
C THR A 114 -4.66 -17.09 -6.69
N ILE A 115 -4.18 -16.10 -5.93
CA ILE A 115 -2.87 -15.46 -6.11
C ILE A 115 -2.03 -15.71 -4.87
N LYS A 116 -0.81 -16.19 -5.04
CA LYS A 116 0.20 -16.23 -4.00
C LYS A 116 1.12 -15.03 -4.16
N VAL A 117 1.10 -14.13 -3.19
CA VAL A 117 1.98 -12.96 -3.14
C VAL A 117 3.22 -13.31 -2.35
N ILE A 118 4.37 -12.91 -2.87
CA ILE A 118 5.65 -13.00 -2.17
C ILE A 118 6.34 -11.64 -2.20
N GLN A 119 6.97 -11.28 -1.10
CA GLN A 119 7.74 -10.05 -0.94
C GLN A 119 9.04 -10.35 -0.20
N ASN A 120 10.14 -9.71 -0.60
CA ASN A 120 11.44 -9.90 0.04
C ASN A 120 11.40 -9.47 1.52
N ALA A 121 11.80 -10.38 2.43
CA ALA A 121 11.90 -10.13 3.87
C ALA A 121 13.34 -9.77 4.31
N TYR A 122 14.26 -9.53 3.38
CA TYR A 122 15.65 -9.04 3.52
C TYR A 122 16.68 -10.00 4.17
N LYS A 123 16.31 -11.08 4.77
CA LYS A 123 17.26 -12.02 5.41
C LYS A 123 17.37 -13.36 4.66
N GLY A 124 17.22 -13.33 3.33
CA GLY A 124 17.17 -14.55 2.53
C GLY A 124 15.85 -15.30 2.68
N GLU A 125 14.80 -14.62 3.11
CA GLU A 125 13.44 -15.15 3.27
C GLU A 125 12.45 -14.27 2.51
N PHE A 126 11.25 -14.79 2.28
CA PHE A 126 10.13 -14.06 1.71
C PHE A 126 8.94 -14.04 2.67
N TYR A 127 8.30 -12.90 2.79
CA TYR A 127 6.92 -12.81 3.25
C TYR A 127 6.02 -13.43 2.19
N SER A 128 5.07 -14.26 2.60
CA SER A 128 4.15 -14.93 1.69
C SER A 128 2.75 -15.03 2.27
N ALA A 129 1.75 -14.77 1.44
CA ALA A 129 0.35 -15.03 1.74
C ALA A 129 -0.42 -15.32 0.44
N SER A 130 -1.54 -16.03 0.56
CA SER A 130 -2.41 -16.36 -0.56
C SER A 130 -3.73 -15.60 -0.47
N TYR A 131 -4.25 -15.17 -1.61
CA TYR A 131 -5.47 -14.37 -1.71
C TYR A 131 -6.40 -14.91 -2.80
N ASP A 132 -7.70 -14.88 -2.53
CA ASP A 132 -8.74 -15.04 -3.57
C ASP A 132 -9.03 -13.66 -4.17
N THR A 133 -8.89 -13.54 -5.49
CA THR A 133 -9.18 -12.31 -6.23
C THR A 133 -10.34 -12.45 -7.21
N SER A 134 -11.02 -13.60 -7.21
CA SER A 134 -12.08 -13.94 -8.17
C SER A 134 -13.27 -12.98 -8.18
N ARG A 135 -13.49 -12.25 -7.09
CA ARG A 135 -14.61 -11.31 -6.91
C ARG A 135 -14.23 -9.84 -7.00
N GLY A 136 -13.09 -9.53 -7.58
CA GLY A 136 -12.63 -8.15 -7.69
C GLY A 136 -12.13 -7.52 -6.38
N LYS A 137 -11.87 -8.35 -5.38
CA LYS A 137 -11.28 -7.97 -4.09
C LYS A 137 -10.27 -9.03 -3.68
N ALA A 138 -9.16 -8.61 -3.12
CA ALA A 138 -8.21 -9.52 -2.52
C ALA A 138 -8.74 -9.95 -1.13
N VAL A 139 -9.12 -11.21 -0.99
CA VAL A 139 -9.56 -11.82 0.28
C VAL A 139 -8.49 -12.80 0.71
N SER A 140 -7.94 -12.62 1.92
CA SER A 140 -6.90 -13.50 2.44
C SER A 140 -7.41 -14.93 2.58
N LEU A 141 -6.63 -15.88 2.06
CA LEU A 141 -6.85 -17.33 2.17
C LEU A 141 -5.88 -17.98 3.15
N SER A 142 -4.80 -17.31 3.53
CA SER A 142 -3.80 -17.82 4.47
C SER A 142 -3.25 -16.71 5.34
N ASP A 143 -2.75 -17.05 6.51
CA ASP A 143 -1.96 -16.14 7.32
C ASP A 143 -0.65 -15.77 6.64
N LEU A 144 -0.08 -14.64 7.06
CA LEU A 144 1.27 -14.23 6.68
C LEU A 144 2.29 -15.24 7.17
N SER A 145 3.16 -15.70 6.29
CA SER A 145 4.25 -16.62 6.61
C SER A 145 5.59 -16.12 6.10
N LEU A 146 6.67 -16.54 6.76
CA LEU A 146 8.04 -16.42 6.27
C LEU A 146 8.44 -17.74 5.62
N ILE A 147 8.87 -17.69 4.36
CA ILE A 147 9.31 -18.86 3.62
C ILE A 147 10.71 -18.66 3.04
N LYS A 148 11.51 -19.73 3.06
CA LYS A 148 12.81 -19.74 2.38
C LYS A 148 12.65 -19.95 0.88
N PRO A 149 13.57 -19.42 0.04
CA PRO A 149 13.51 -19.58 -1.41
C PRO A 149 13.36 -21.03 -1.87
N ASP A 150 14.13 -21.95 -1.29
CA ASP A 150 14.11 -23.38 -1.67
C ASP A 150 12.72 -23.99 -1.46
N LEU A 151 12.09 -23.69 -0.32
CA LEU A 151 10.75 -24.18 -0.01
C LEU A 151 9.70 -23.58 -0.96
N PHE A 152 9.88 -22.34 -1.35
CA PHE A 152 9.01 -21.66 -2.34
C PHE A 152 9.11 -22.35 -3.71
N TYR A 153 10.34 -22.62 -4.19
CA TYR A 153 10.53 -23.32 -5.47
C TYR A 153 9.95 -24.74 -5.46
N GLU A 154 10.03 -25.46 -4.34
CA GLU A 154 9.38 -26.76 -4.21
C GLU A 154 7.86 -26.69 -4.25
N GLN A 155 7.27 -25.65 -3.66
CA GLN A 155 5.82 -25.44 -3.72
C GLN A 155 5.33 -25.11 -5.14
N LEU A 156 6.11 -24.36 -5.93
CA LEU A 156 5.79 -24.05 -7.34
C LEU A 156 5.82 -25.30 -8.24
N LYS A 157 6.65 -26.32 -7.92
CA LYS A 157 6.73 -27.55 -8.69
C LYS A 157 5.56 -28.52 -8.42
N LYS A 158 4.83 -28.32 -7.31
CA LYS A 158 3.73 -29.20 -6.89
C LYS A 158 2.34 -28.70 -7.26
N GLY A 159 2.22 -27.47 -7.73
CA GLY A 159 0.98 -26.82 -8.19
C GLY A 159 0.92 -26.71 -9.68
#